data_aa7f286962c895c88fdf1962a4ecdaba
#
_entry.id   aa7f286962c895c88fdf1962a4ecdaba
#
_cell.length_a   1.000
_cell.length_b   1.000
_cell.length_c   1.000
_cell.angle_alpha   90.00
_cell.angle_beta   90.00
_cell.angle_gamma   90.00
#
_symmetry.space_group_name_H-M   'P 1'
#
loop_
_entity.id
_entity.type
_entity.pdbx_description
1 polymer ?
#
loop_
_entity_poly.entity_id
_entity_poly.type
_entity_poly.pdbx_seq_one_letter_code
_entity_poly.pdbx_strand_id
1 'polypeptide(L)'
;MKTKITSLLGASIIASTSLAQVSPVISSWLRNTTGITGRHYVSGNSTPINDSYLANVQSVKYSTNFVYVSCTGIPSYVIGPYLDGNPNQGGNNSNIYKIPLVPVANTGSLSPTTGGTIGVFINGVSLFDYRDGVSWKSSTSSLCGGPIMPPCTGDGVWNRDAVVAERAGFDCAKGHPAMTNYHHHQNPSAFNLDLTVISSICNLYASDALYVINSSVHSPIIGYAYDGFPIYGAYGYKNADGSGGIVRMKSSFSLRSITTRNTLYTSTATVTPGPAVSTTYPLGYFKEDYQYVPTTTLTPDYLDIHNGRFCVTPEYPLGTYCYFATVDANHNSAYPYVVGPTFYGVKNVSKVTSITETTTTYTGSATTSLQTINLDAAINIYPNPSADLIMIQSKELLSHDLKVELSNLTGQIVAKKDFYQGSTICYFETTGLYNGTYFLTIIDNGIKKSFKVIINN
;
A
#
# COMPACT_ATOMS: atom_id res chain seq x y z
N MET A 1 -54.60 -16.23 53.46
CA MET A 1 -53.26 -15.65 53.38
C MET A 1 -52.61 -16.11 52.07
N LYS A 2 -52.50 -15.23 51.07
CA LYS A 2 -51.82 -15.53 49.79
C LYS A 2 -50.50 -14.80 49.78
N THR A 3 -49.43 -15.54 49.87
CA THR A 3 -48.05 -15.07 49.87
C THR A 3 -47.66 -14.77 48.39
N LYS A 4 -47.38 -13.51 48.06
CA LYS A 4 -46.79 -13.12 46.76
C LYS A 4 -45.28 -13.33 46.83
N ILE A 5 -44.77 -14.18 45.97
CA ILE A 5 -43.34 -14.32 45.72
C ILE A 5 -42.99 -13.32 44.59
N THR A 6 -42.19 -12.30 44.92
CA THR A 6 -41.65 -11.34 44.01
C THR A 6 -40.29 -11.84 43.57
N SER A 7 -40.17 -12.30 42.32
CA SER A 7 -38.87 -12.67 41.73
C SER A 7 -38.18 -11.40 41.23
N LEU A 8 -37.03 -11.07 41.83
CA LEU A 8 -36.09 -10.09 41.31
C LEU A 8 -35.31 -10.73 40.16
N LEU A 9 -35.60 -10.29 38.93
CA LEU A 9 -34.69 -10.57 37.79
C LEU A 9 -33.52 -9.58 37.88
N GLY A 10 -32.37 -10.06 38.32
CA GLY A 10 -31.09 -9.32 38.20
C GLY A 10 -30.63 -9.29 36.76
N ALA A 11 -30.75 -8.16 36.09
CA ALA A 11 -30.11 -7.96 34.80
C ALA A 11 -28.61 -7.75 35.00
N SER A 12 -27.80 -8.80 34.74
CA SER A 12 -26.33 -8.66 34.64
C SER A 12 -26.01 -7.91 33.35
N ILE A 13 -25.64 -6.64 33.48
CA ILE A 13 -25.02 -5.88 32.40
C ILE A 13 -23.62 -6.44 32.21
N ILE A 14 -23.45 -7.29 31.22
CA ILE A 14 -22.12 -7.68 30.74
C ILE A 14 -21.58 -6.48 29.95
N ALA A 15 -20.75 -5.66 30.59
CA ALA A 15 -19.95 -4.67 29.89
C ALA A 15 -18.92 -5.42 29.05
N SER A 16 -19.23 -5.62 27.78
CA SER A 16 -18.23 -6.04 26.80
C SER A 16 -17.26 -4.85 26.60
N THR A 17 -16.10 -4.96 27.22
CA THR A 17 -14.97 -4.10 26.83
C THR A 17 -14.56 -4.52 25.42
N SER A 18 -15.10 -3.84 24.42
CA SER A 18 -14.50 -3.89 23.09
C SER A 18 -13.09 -3.30 23.25
N LEU A 19 -12.07 -4.12 23.12
CA LEU A 19 -10.72 -3.62 22.92
C LEU A 19 -10.78 -2.80 21.64
N ALA A 20 -10.70 -1.48 21.77
CA ALA A 20 -10.70 -0.59 20.61
C ALA A 20 -9.51 -1.00 19.73
N GLN A 21 -9.80 -1.39 18.50
CA GLN A 21 -8.76 -1.71 17.50
C GLN A 21 -7.81 -0.51 17.41
N VAL A 22 -6.52 -0.76 17.57
CA VAL A 22 -5.51 0.31 17.43
C VAL A 22 -5.60 0.86 16.03
N SER A 23 -5.69 2.19 15.90
CA SER A 23 -5.83 2.86 14.61
C SER A 23 -4.76 2.35 13.61
N PRO A 24 -5.13 2.01 12.37
CA PRO A 24 -4.19 1.51 11.38
C PRO A 24 -2.98 2.44 11.15
N VAL A 25 -3.16 3.76 11.27
CA VAL A 25 -2.05 4.71 11.15
C VAL A 25 -0.99 4.56 12.27
N ILE A 26 -1.32 3.89 13.38
CA ILE A 26 -0.36 3.54 14.44
C ILE A 26 0.28 2.17 14.17
N SER A 27 -0.51 1.19 13.70
CA SER A 27 -0.13 -0.22 13.72
C SER A 27 0.47 -0.76 12.41
N SER A 28 0.24 -0.12 11.27
CA SER A 28 0.63 -0.64 9.95
C SER A 28 2.12 -0.52 9.58
N TRP A 29 2.93 0.11 10.42
CA TRP A 29 4.34 0.37 10.11
C TRP A 29 5.21 -0.87 10.22
N LEU A 30 6.11 -1.07 9.26
CA LEU A 30 7.14 -2.10 9.29
C LEU A 30 8.25 -1.70 10.27
N ARG A 31 8.01 -2.02 11.55
CA ARG A 31 8.97 -1.73 12.63
C ARG A 31 10.15 -2.70 12.60
N ASN A 32 11.34 -2.16 12.66
CA ASN A 32 12.56 -2.94 12.78
C ASN A 32 12.74 -3.44 14.24
N THR A 33 12.40 -4.68 14.48
CA THR A 33 12.53 -5.33 15.81
C THR A 33 13.60 -6.40 15.84
N THR A 34 14.20 -6.72 14.68
CA THR A 34 15.21 -7.77 14.51
C THR A 34 16.62 -7.21 14.35
N GLY A 35 16.78 -5.89 14.30
CA GLY A 35 18.08 -5.25 14.10
C GLY A 35 18.60 -5.33 12.66
N ILE A 36 17.73 -5.64 11.67
CA ILE A 36 18.13 -5.71 10.26
C ILE A 36 18.64 -4.35 9.78
N THR A 37 19.79 -4.35 9.11
CA THR A 37 20.37 -3.13 8.54
C THR A 37 19.97 -2.95 7.09
N GLY A 38 20.12 -1.72 6.57
CA GLY A 38 20.04 -1.46 5.14
C GLY A 38 21.06 -2.27 4.36
N ARG A 39 20.78 -2.50 3.08
CA ARG A 39 21.67 -3.21 2.16
C ARG A 39 21.60 -2.57 0.78
N HIS A 40 22.74 -2.49 0.10
CA HIS A 40 22.78 -1.93 -1.23
C HIS A 40 23.72 -2.68 -2.17
N TYR A 41 23.41 -2.65 -3.46
CA TYR A 41 24.33 -3.07 -4.52
C TYR A 41 25.09 -1.87 -5.04
N VAL A 42 26.34 -2.11 -5.42
CA VAL A 42 27.14 -1.20 -6.25
C VAL A 42 27.31 -1.78 -7.63
N SER A 43 27.44 -0.93 -8.64
CA SER A 43 27.63 -1.37 -10.02
C SER A 43 28.86 -2.31 -10.14
N GLY A 44 28.67 -3.43 -10.83
CA GLY A 44 29.71 -4.45 -11.02
C GLY A 44 29.90 -5.43 -9.85
N ASN A 45 29.14 -5.30 -8.75
CA ASN A 45 29.18 -6.24 -7.63
C ASN A 45 27.81 -6.90 -7.45
N SER A 46 27.74 -8.22 -7.55
CA SER A 46 26.51 -9.00 -7.36
C SER A 46 26.24 -9.38 -5.90
N THR A 47 27.13 -9.01 -4.97
CA THR A 47 26.98 -9.25 -3.54
C THR A 47 26.54 -7.94 -2.87
N PRO A 48 25.41 -7.92 -2.15
CA PRO A 48 24.97 -6.71 -1.48
C PRO A 48 25.89 -6.35 -0.31
N ILE A 49 26.07 -5.05 -0.10
CA ILE A 49 26.84 -4.49 1.00
C ILE A 49 25.89 -4.12 2.12
N ASN A 50 26.18 -4.52 3.36
CA ASN A 50 25.41 -4.13 4.54
C ASN A 50 25.78 -2.71 4.97
N ASP A 51 24.75 -1.91 5.27
CA ASP A 51 24.91 -0.58 5.82
C ASP A 51 25.09 -0.63 7.35
N SER A 52 25.60 0.45 7.92
CA SER A 52 25.78 0.58 9.37
C SER A 52 24.53 1.06 10.12
N TYR A 53 23.44 1.34 9.43
CA TYR A 53 22.20 1.86 10.00
C TYR A 53 21.03 0.88 9.78
N LEU A 54 20.06 0.96 10.70
CA LEU A 54 18.89 0.11 10.68
C LEU A 54 17.98 0.44 9.48
N ALA A 55 17.39 -0.60 8.88
CA ALA A 55 16.34 -0.46 7.87
C ALA A 55 14.97 -0.22 8.50
N ASN A 56 14.00 0.20 7.68
CA ASN A 56 12.59 0.38 8.02
C ASN A 56 12.33 1.42 9.12
N VAL A 57 11.27 1.23 9.90
CA VAL A 57 10.83 2.13 10.98
C VAL A 57 11.45 1.67 12.32
N GLN A 58 12.10 2.57 13.02
CA GLN A 58 12.72 2.27 14.32
C GLN A 58 11.75 2.49 15.48
N SER A 59 10.85 3.46 15.37
CA SER A 59 9.93 3.79 16.45
C SER A 59 8.63 4.38 15.92
N VAL A 60 7.52 3.99 16.53
CA VAL A 60 6.21 4.61 16.36
C VAL A 60 5.74 5.12 17.71
N LYS A 61 5.46 6.41 17.80
CA LYS A 61 4.90 7.05 18.99
C LYS A 61 3.62 7.77 18.60
N TYR A 62 2.67 7.90 19.51
CA TYR A 62 1.43 8.60 19.23
C TYR A 62 0.98 9.46 20.42
N SER A 63 0.34 10.56 20.11
CA SER A 63 -0.36 11.44 21.03
C SER A 63 -1.88 11.31 20.83
N THR A 64 -2.65 12.23 21.38
CA THR A 64 -4.10 12.30 21.13
C THR A 64 -4.44 12.60 19.67
N ASN A 65 -3.57 13.34 18.96
CA ASN A 65 -3.90 13.86 17.63
C ASN A 65 -2.96 13.38 16.53
N PHE A 66 -1.76 12.87 16.85
CA PHE A 66 -0.72 12.58 15.88
C PHE A 66 -0.01 11.27 16.15
N VAL A 67 0.49 10.68 15.07
CA VAL A 67 1.46 9.59 15.09
C VAL A 67 2.81 10.13 14.64
N TYR A 68 3.86 9.73 15.32
CA TYR A 68 5.26 10.06 15.03
C TYR A 68 6.01 8.80 14.62
N VAL A 69 6.50 8.79 13.39
CA VAL A 69 7.20 7.64 12.81
C VAL A 69 8.65 8.00 12.59
N SER A 70 9.54 7.41 13.39
CA SER A 70 10.98 7.59 13.26
C SER A 70 11.57 6.50 12.40
N CYS A 71 12.29 6.89 11.34
CA CYS A 71 12.85 5.95 10.37
C CYS A 71 14.13 6.52 9.73
N THR A 72 14.94 5.63 9.17
CA THR A 72 16.12 6.01 8.39
C THR A 72 15.78 6.49 6.99
N GLY A 73 14.62 6.08 6.46
CA GLY A 73 14.25 6.25 5.05
C GLY A 73 14.84 5.17 4.14
N ILE A 74 15.41 4.10 4.70
CA ILE A 74 16.02 2.98 3.99
C ILE A 74 15.18 1.72 4.22
N PRO A 75 14.83 0.96 3.16
CA PRO A 75 14.06 -0.27 3.29
C PRO A 75 14.90 -1.46 3.74
N SER A 76 14.26 -2.57 4.07
CA SER A 76 14.91 -3.85 4.37
C SER A 76 15.27 -4.66 3.11
N TYR A 77 14.66 -4.35 1.95
CA TYR A 77 15.09 -4.91 0.68
C TYR A 77 16.38 -4.24 0.18
N VAL A 78 17.11 -4.92 -0.69
CA VAL A 78 18.36 -4.41 -1.23
C VAL A 78 18.08 -3.31 -2.25
N ILE A 79 18.72 -2.15 -2.11
CA ILE A 79 18.59 -0.99 -3.00
C ILE A 79 19.77 -0.91 -3.97
N GLY A 80 19.59 -0.16 -5.07
CA GLY A 80 20.61 -0.06 -6.13
C GLY A 80 20.77 -1.38 -6.94
N PRO A 81 21.73 -1.44 -7.87
CA PRO A 81 22.54 -0.34 -8.36
C PRO A 81 21.71 0.60 -9.26
N TYR A 82 22.14 1.85 -9.40
CA TYR A 82 21.52 2.85 -10.25
C TYR A 82 22.32 2.93 -11.56
N LEU A 83 21.65 2.66 -12.70
CA LEU A 83 22.31 2.45 -13.97
C LEU A 83 22.42 3.70 -14.85
N ASP A 84 21.93 4.83 -14.37
CA ASP A 84 21.99 6.14 -15.04
C ASP A 84 23.28 6.94 -14.73
N GLY A 85 24.20 6.34 -13.96
CA GLY A 85 25.40 7.01 -13.50
C GLY A 85 25.19 7.92 -12.29
N ASN A 86 24.04 7.85 -11.60
CA ASN A 86 23.81 8.58 -10.37
C ASN A 86 24.87 8.23 -9.32
N PRO A 87 25.68 9.21 -8.85
CA PRO A 87 26.76 8.95 -7.90
C PRO A 87 26.26 8.81 -6.46
N ASN A 88 24.99 9.10 -6.20
CA ASN A 88 24.41 9.10 -4.87
C ASN A 88 24.05 7.68 -4.41
N GLN A 89 24.09 7.47 -3.12
CA GLN A 89 23.64 6.25 -2.44
C GLN A 89 22.59 6.61 -1.39
N GLY A 90 21.54 5.81 -1.31
CA GLY A 90 20.57 5.94 -0.22
C GLY A 90 21.28 5.85 1.14
N GLY A 91 20.87 6.66 2.10
CA GLY A 91 21.48 6.73 3.43
C GLY A 91 20.49 7.08 4.53
N ASN A 92 20.96 7.06 5.77
CA ASN A 92 20.16 7.41 6.93
C ASN A 92 19.80 8.91 6.95
N ASN A 93 18.54 9.24 6.81
CA ASN A 93 18.01 10.59 6.85
C ASN A 93 17.45 10.98 8.23
N SER A 94 17.42 10.05 9.19
CA SER A 94 16.90 10.28 10.56
C SER A 94 15.54 11.01 10.57
N ASN A 95 14.63 10.56 9.70
CA ASN A 95 13.33 11.19 9.53
C ASN A 95 12.41 10.92 10.74
N ILE A 96 11.64 11.94 11.13
CA ILE A 96 10.48 11.80 12.03
C ILE A 96 9.28 12.38 11.29
N TYR A 97 8.38 11.51 10.83
CA TYR A 97 7.12 11.92 10.21
C TYR A 97 6.06 12.15 11.29
N LYS A 98 5.42 13.32 11.26
CA LYS A 98 4.26 13.66 12.09
C LYS A 98 3.01 13.53 11.22
N ILE A 99 2.13 12.58 11.56
CA ILE A 99 0.96 12.19 10.75
C ILE A 99 -0.29 12.36 11.61
N PRO A 100 -1.37 12.99 11.12
CA PRO A 100 -2.61 13.11 11.90
C PRO A 100 -3.25 11.73 12.12
N LEU A 101 -3.76 11.49 13.33
CA LEU A 101 -4.56 10.29 13.64
C LEU A 101 -5.88 10.26 12.87
N VAL A 102 -6.46 11.44 12.63
CA VAL A 102 -7.70 11.60 11.90
C VAL A 102 -7.46 12.59 10.76
N PRO A 103 -7.29 12.11 9.54
CA PRO A 103 -7.17 12.99 8.37
C PRO A 103 -8.49 13.69 8.07
N VAL A 104 -8.42 14.87 7.46
CA VAL A 104 -9.57 15.72 7.18
C VAL A 104 -9.67 15.95 5.68
N ALA A 105 -10.87 15.73 5.11
CA ALA A 105 -11.14 16.04 3.71
C ALA A 105 -10.99 17.56 3.45
N ASN A 106 -10.40 17.90 2.31
CA ASN A 106 -10.32 19.30 1.87
C ASN A 106 -11.63 19.69 1.17
N THR A 107 -12.36 20.61 1.76
CA THR A 107 -13.62 21.15 1.21
C THR A 107 -13.42 22.48 0.47
N GLY A 108 -12.19 22.97 0.41
CA GLY A 108 -11.81 24.21 -0.30
C GLY A 108 -11.28 23.96 -1.70
N SER A 109 -10.39 24.83 -2.14
CA SER A 109 -9.68 24.67 -3.41
C SER A 109 -8.82 23.42 -3.42
N LEU A 110 -8.70 22.75 -4.56
CA LEU A 110 -7.84 21.58 -4.72
C LEU A 110 -6.41 21.89 -4.29
N SER A 111 -5.84 21.01 -3.48
CA SER A 111 -4.46 21.12 -3.00
C SER A 111 -3.52 20.31 -3.90
N PRO A 112 -2.77 20.94 -4.83
CA PRO A 112 -1.90 20.19 -5.74
C PRO A 112 -0.74 19.53 -4.98
N THR A 113 -0.29 18.39 -5.49
CA THR A 113 1.02 17.86 -5.12
C THR A 113 2.11 18.77 -5.68
N THR A 114 3.15 19.05 -4.92
CA THR A 114 4.11 20.13 -5.23
C THR A 114 5.54 19.62 -5.21
N GLY A 115 5.95 18.70 -6.05
CA GLY A 115 7.31 18.19 -6.08
C GLY A 115 7.92 17.78 -4.71
N GLY A 116 8.89 16.93 -4.71
CA GLY A 116 9.48 16.38 -3.48
C GLY A 116 8.53 15.40 -2.77
N THR A 117 8.67 15.24 -1.46
CA THR A 117 7.93 14.23 -0.70
C THR A 117 6.44 14.56 -0.58
N ILE A 118 5.58 13.63 -1.01
CA ILE A 118 4.11 13.72 -0.95
C ILE A 118 3.46 12.61 -0.12
N GLY A 119 4.25 11.66 0.37
CA GLY A 119 3.80 10.56 1.22
C GLY A 119 4.98 9.82 1.82
N VAL A 120 4.67 8.81 2.61
CA VAL A 120 5.66 7.91 3.23
C VAL A 120 5.13 6.49 3.20
N PHE A 121 5.94 5.54 2.73
CA PHE A 121 5.63 4.13 2.75
C PHE A 121 5.78 3.55 4.16
N ILE A 122 5.11 2.42 4.44
CA ILE A 122 5.11 1.83 5.79
C ILE A 122 6.50 1.36 6.26
N ASN A 123 7.47 1.22 5.37
CA ASN A 123 8.88 0.98 5.69
C ASN A 123 9.69 2.28 5.95
N GLY A 124 9.05 3.45 5.93
CA GLY A 124 9.68 4.74 6.16
C GLY A 124 10.32 5.37 4.93
N VAL A 125 10.28 4.73 3.77
CA VAL A 125 10.77 5.29 2.51
C VAL A 125 9.84 6.40 2.02
N SER A 126 10.41 7.47 1.50
CA SER A 126 9.65 8.61 0.96
C SER A 126 8.93 8.24 -0.34
N LEU A 127 7.68 8.66 -0.47
CA LEU A 127 6.97 8.77 -1.76
C LEU A 127 7.16 10.20 -2.27
N PHE A 128 7.81 10.35 -3.42
CA PHE A 128 7.97 11.64 -4.10
C PHE A 128 6.87 11.86 -5.13
N ASP A 129 6.58 13.13 -5.38
CA ASP A 129 5.78 13.56 -6.53
C ASP A 129 6.40 13.01 -7.83
N TYR A 130 5.58 12.63 -8.77
CA TYR A 130 6.03 12.10 -10.07
C TYR A 130 6.67 13.16 -10.98
N ARG A 131 6.74 14.43 -10.57
CA ARG A 131 7.53 15.46 -11.25
C ARG A 131 8.95 15.48 -10.69
N ASP A 132 9.94 15.46 -11.56
CA ASP A 132 11.35 15.45 -11.18
C ASP A 132 11.98 16.83 -11.00
N GLY A 133 11.17 17.90 -11.05
CA GLY A 133 11.64 19.27 -10.96
C GLY A 133 12.16 19.85 -12.29
N VAL A 134 12.09 19.10 -13.37
CA VAL A 134 12.45 19.54 -14.72
C VAL A 134 11.19 19.93 -15.48
N SER A 135 11.24 21.05 -16.20
CA SER A 135 10.19 21.44 -17.14
C SER A 135 10.77 22.03 -18.43
N TRP A 136 9.93 22.07 -19.47
CA TRP A 136 10.32 22.68 -20.72
C TRP A 136 10.52 24.18 -20.58
N LYS A 137 11.56 24.70 -21.24
CA LYS A 137 11.81 26.13 -21.41
C LYS A 137 11.66 26.50 -22.87
N SER A 138 10.58 27.20 -23.19
CA SER A 138 10.23 27.52 -24.57
C SER A 138 11.24 28.47 -25.22
N SER A 139 11.78 29.43 -24.47
CA SER A 139 12.73 30.44 -24.99
C SER A 139 14.07 29.84 -25.43
N THR A 140 14.44 28.69 -24.91
CA THR A 140 15.69 27.99 -25.27
C THR A 140 15.44 26.65 -25.96
N SER A 141 14.15 26.25 -26.11
CA SER A 141 13.74 24.98 -26.67
C SER A 141 14.47 23.78 -26.02
N SER A 142 14.55 23.80 -24.70
CA SER A 142 15.28 22.81 -23.92
C SER A 142 14.60 22.48 -22.60
N LEU A 143 14.98 21.35 -21.99
CA LEU A 143 14.60 21.00 -20.62
C LEU A 143 15.48 21.77 -19.64
N CYS A 144 14.87 22.33 -18.59
CA CYS A 144 15.53 23.11 -17.55
C CYS A 144 15.02 22.73 -16.17
N GLY A 145 15.89 22.81 -15.16
CA GLY A 145 15.57 22.52 -13.78
C GLY A 145 16.18 21.18 -13.30
N GLY A 146 15.87 20.81 -12.05
CA GLY A 146 16.43 19.63 -11.41
C GLY A 146 17.91 19.77 -11.06
N PRO A 147 18.45 18.79 -10.30
CA PRO A 147 19.84 18.86 -9.79
C PRO A 147 20.91 18.59 -10.86
N ILE A 148 20.55 17.98 -11.97
CA ILE A 148 21.52 17.52 -13.01
C ILE A 148 21.55 18.47 -14.22
N MET A 149 20.54 19.32 -14.37
CA MET A 149 20.46 20.27 -15.50
C MET A 149 21.28 21.53 -15.22
N PRO A 150 21.80 22.22 -16.28
CA PRO A 150 22.45 23.52 -16.11
C PRO A 150 21.59 24.49 -15.31
N PRO A 151 22.14 25.55 -14.70
CA PRO A 151 21.42 26.48 -13.85
C PRO A 151 20.40 27.30 -14.66
N CYS A 152 19.36 26.63 -15.12
CA CYS A 152 18.22 27.25 -15.79
C CYS A 152 16.91 26.79 -15.15
N THR A 153 15.90 27.66 -15.17
CA THR A 153 14.56 27.37 -14.69
C THR A 153 13.63 27.17 -15.86
N GLY A 154 12.92 26.05 -15.89
CA GLY A 154 11.89 25.79 -16.88
C GLY A 154 10.67 26.71 -16.71
N ASP A 155 9.77 26.69 -17.67
CA ASP A 155 8.57 27.54 -17.65
C ASP A 155 7.49 27.05 -16.68
N GLY A 156 7.64 25.80 -16.14
CA GLY A 156 6.69 25.20 -15.18
C GLY A 156 5.35 24.79 -15.80
N VAL A 157 5.20 24.93 -17.12
CA VAL A 157 3.96 24.58 -17.85
C VAL A 157 3.94 23.14 -18.30
N TRP A 158 5.05 22.64 -18.85
CA TRP A 158 5.24 21.27 -19.30
C TRP A 158 6.28 20.60 -18.41
N ASN A 159 5.78 19.89 -17.37
CA ASN A 159 6.61 19.30 -16.33
C ASN A 159 6.93 17.85 -16.67
N ARG A 160 8.19 17.50 -16.64
CA ARG A 160 8.69 16.16 -16.95
C ARG A 160 8.21 15.14 -15.93
N ASP A 161 7.79 13.97 -16.41
CA ASP A 161 7.39 12.84 -15.58
C ASP A 161 8.64 12.05 -15.18
N ALA A 162 8.91 11.96 -13.86
CA ALA A 162 10.05 11.24 -13.30
C ALA A 162 10.02 9.75 -13.64
N VAL A 163 8.84 9.11 -13.59
CA VAL A 163 8.72 7.66 -13.85
C VAL A 163 9.16 7.32 -15.27
N VAL A 164 8.93 8.22 -16.22
CA VAL A 164 9.35 8.04 -17.62
C VAL A 164 10.81 8.45 -17.81
N ALA A 165 11.21 9.58 -17.27
CA ALA A 165 12.50 10.20 -17.57
C ALA A 165 13.66 9.62 -16.75
N GLU A 166 13.40 9.19 -15.54
CA GLU A 166 14.43 8.68 -14.60
C GLU A 166 14.44 7.14 -14.54
N ARG A 167 13.62 6.50 -15.38
CA ARG A 167 13.45 5.04 -15.41
C ARG A 167 14.75 4.25 -15.43
N ALA A 168 15.72 4.68 -16.22
CA ALA A 168 17.02 4.02 -16.32
C ALA A 168 17.83 4.07 -15.00
N GLY A 169 17.50 5.01 -14.13
CA GLY A 169 18.13 5.21 -12.83
C GLY A 169 17.45 4.46 -11.69
N PHE A 170 16.28 3.88 -11.91
CA PHE A 170 15.61 3.11 -10.87
C PHE A 170 16.26 1.76 -10.65
N ASP A 171 16.37 1.36 -9.40
CA ASP A 171 16.74 0.00 -9.02
C ASP A 171 15.60 -1.00 -9.23
N CYS A 172 15.82 -2.26 -8.84
CA CYS A 172 14.83 -3.32 -9.00
C CYS A 172 13.56 -3.11 -8.18
N ALA A 173 13.60 -2.33 -7.11
CA ALA A 173 12.44 -1.94 -6.31
C ALA A 173 11.75 -0.68 -6.86
N LYS A 174 12.20 -0.15 -8.01
CA LYS A 174 11.71 1.06 -8.66
C LYS A 174 11.95 2.33 -7.84
N GLY A 175 13.05 2.37 -7.12
CA GLY A 175 13.49 3.53 -6.35
C GLY A 175 14.88 4.00 -6.75
N HIS A 176 15.22 5.20 -6.33
CA HIS A 176 16.54 5.78 -6.49
C HIS A 176 16.80 6.88 -5.45
N PRO A 177 18.04 7.34 -5.24
CA PRO A 177 18.34 8.37 -4.29
C PRO A 177 18.38 9.77 -4.91
N ALA A 178 17.83 10.76 -4.22
CA ALA A 178 18.19 12.16 -4.36
C ALA A 178 19.12 12.53 -3.19
N MET A 179 20.40 12.66 -3.44
CA MET A 179 21.44 12.69 -2.41
C MET A 179 21.37 11.41 -1.55
N THR A 180 21.11 11.50 -0.25
CA THR A 180 20.91 10.34 0.64
C THR A 180 19.46 9.87 0.75
N ASN A 181 18.50 10.62 0.18
CA ASN A 181 17.10 10.31 0.34
C ASN A 181 16.63 9.33 -0.72
N TYR A 182 16.67 8.03 -0.40
CA TYR A 182 16.07 7.00 -1.24
C TYR A 182 14.56 7.15 -1.28
N HIS A 183 13.95 7.08 -2.46
CA HIS A 183 12.53 7.32 -2.65
C HIS A 183 11.97 6.59 -3.87
N HIS A 184 10.64 6.55 -3.95
CA HIS A 184 9.90 6.09 -5.10
C HIS A 184 8.98 7.18 -5.62
N HIS A 185 8.75 7.22 -6.94
CA HIS A 185 7.72 8.03 -7.61
C HIS A 185 6.48 7.22 -7.96
N GLN A 186 6.49 5.92 -7.72
CA GLN A 186 5.52 4.95 -8.21
C GLN A 186 5.36 3.79 -7.23
N ASN A 187 4.55 2.81 -7.62
CA ASN A 187 4.33 1.59 -6.87
C ASN A 187 5.66 0.82 -6.65
N PRO A 188 6.08 0.63 -5.39
CA PRO A 188 7.31 -0.09 -5.05
C PRO A 188 7.13 -1.62 -5.01
N SER A 189 6.24 -2.17 -5.84
CA SER A 189 5.99 -3.61 -5.89
C SER A 189 7.19 -4.38 -6.43
N ALA A 190 7.14 -5.72 -6.30
CA ALA A 190 8.20 -6.61 -6.73
C ALA A 190 8.65 -6.32 -8.17
N PHE A 191 9.95 -6.28 -8.36
CA PHE A 191 10.58 -5.92 -9.63
C PHE A 191 10.23 -6.85 -10.79
N ASN A 192 10.04 -8.13 -10.55
CA ASN A 192 9.73 -9.13 -11.59
C ASN A 192 8.30 -9.00 -12.16
N LEU A 193 7.47 -8.12 -11.62
CA LEU A 193 6.15 -7.79 -12.14
C LEU A 193 6.18 -6.59 -13.10
N ASP A 194 7.28 -5.87 -13.17
CA ASP A 194 7.48 -4.73 -14.05
C ASP A 194 8.64 -4.99 -15.04
N LEU A 195 8.27 -5.35 -16.26
CA LEU A 195 9.24 -5.66 -17.33
C LEU A 195 10.09 -4.47 -17.79
N THR A 196 9.85 -3.29 -17.24
CA THR A 196 10.51 -2.06 -17.65
C THR A 196 11.63 -1.63 -16.71
N VAL A 197 11.79 -2.29 -15.58
CA VAL A 197 12.96 -2.12 -14.70
C VAL A 197 14.13 -2.92 -15.28
N ILE A 198 15.22 -2.23 -15.57
CA ILE A 198 16.36 -2.79 -16.30
C ILE A 198 17.53 -2.96 -15.34
N SER A 199 17.67 -4.13 -14.74
CA SER A 199 18.91 -4.53 -14.05
C SER A 199 19.08 -6.04 -14.14
N SER A 200 20.28 -6.48 -14.49
CA SER A 200 20.61 -7.91 -14.60
C SER A 200 20.62 -8.64 -13.25
N ILE A 201 20.63 -7.94 -12.14
CA ILE A 201 20.63 -8.52 -10.79
C ILE A 201 19.27 -8.55 -10.13
N CYS A 202 18.22 -8.10 -10.79
CA CYS A 202 16.88 -7.99 -10.20
C CYS A 202 16.31 -9.32 -9.69
N ASN A 203 16.69 -10.44 -10.28
CA ASN A 203 16.20 -11.76 -9.87
C ASN A 203 16.85 -12.31 -8.58
N LEU A 204 17.84 -11.62 -8.01
CA LEU A 204 18.55 -12.09 -6.83
C LEU A 204 17.79 -11.90 -5.51
N TYR A 205 16.74 -11.09 -5.49
CA TYR A 205 16.01 -10.77 -4.26
C TYR A 205 14.50 -10.52 -4.47
N ALA A 206 13.84 -11.41 -5.19
CA ALA A 206 12.42 -11.32 -5.54
C ALA A 206 11.48 -11.16 -4.33
N SER A 207 11.88 -11.61 -3.14
CA SER A 207 11.09 -11.52 -1.90
C SER A 207 11.31 -10.22 -1.12
N ASP A 208 12.22 -9.35 -1.53
CA ASP A 208 12.59 -8.16 -0.78
C ASP A 208 11.75 -6.92 -1.12
N ALA A 209 10.69 -7.03 -1.90
CA ALA A 209 9.79 -5.92 -2.20
C ALA A 209 8.91 -5.52 -1.00
N LEU A 210 8.39 -4.29 -1.01
CA LEU A 210 7.48 -3.81 0.03
C LEU A 210 6.22 -4.68 0.14
N TYR A 211 5.68 -5.13 -0.99
CA TYR A 211 4.62 -6.12 -1.08
C TYR A 211 4.63 -6.78 -2.46
N VAL A 212 4.06 -7.98 -2.54
CA VAL A 212 3.83 -8.67 -3.81
C VAL A 212 2.41 -8.38 -4.27
N ILE A 213 2.21 -8.02 -5.54
CA ILE A 213 0.88 -7.85 -6.11
C ILE A 213 0.18 -9.21 -6.16
N ASN A 214 -0.96 -9.29 -5.48
CA ASN A 214 -1.83 -10.46 -5.50
C ASN A 214 -3.24 -10.03 -5.92
N SER A 215 -3.67 -10.49 -7.09
CA SER A 215 -4.97 -10.14 -7.67
C SER A 215 -6.18 -10.78 -6.98
N SER A 216 -5.95 -11.72 -6.07
CA SER A 216 -7.01 -12.47 -5.38
C SER A 216 -7.42 -11.87 -4.04
N VAL A 217 -6.63 -10.92 -3.50
CA VAL A 217 -6.87 -10.31 -2.19
C VAL A 217 -6.82 -8.78 -2.29
N HIS A 218 -7.48 -8.10 -1.34
CA HIS A 218 -7.31 -6.67 -1.18
C HIS A 218 -5.86 -6.36 -0.85
N SER A 219 -5.23 -5.45 -1.59
CA SER A 219 -3.87 -5.05 -1.32
C SER A 219 -3.75 -4.45 0.08
N PRO A 220 -2.61 -4.61 0.77
CA PRO A 220 -2.40 -4.02 2.09
C PRO A 220 -2.21 -2.51 2.01
N ILE A 221 -2.25 -1.84 3.18
CA ILE A 221 -1.73 -0.48 3.33
C ILE A 221 -0.24 -0.52 3.03
N ILE A 222 0.21 0.29 2.08
CA ILE A 222 1.62 0.44 1.71
C ILE A 222 2.22 1.77 2.15
N GLY A 223 1.41 2.73 2.57
CA GLY A 223 1.87 4.04 2.99
C GLY A 223 0.75 4.98 3.42
N TYR A 224 1.15 6.23 3.67
CA TYR A 224 0.26 7.35 3.98
C TYR A 224 0.66 8.57 3.16
N ALA A 225 -0.32 9.23 2.54
CA ALA A 225 -0.11 10.47 1.83
C ALA A 225 0.07 11.65 2.82
N TYR A 226 0.56 12.79 2.35
CA TYR A 226 0.82 13.96 3.20
C TYR A 226 -0.44 14.68 3.69
N ASP A 227 -1.61 14.24 3.30
CA ASP A 227 -2.89 14.61 3.91
C ASP A 227 -3.34 13.63 5.00
N GLY A 228 -2.58 12.56 5.25
CA GLY A 228 -2.81 11.57 6.28
C GLY A 228 -3.69 10.39 5.86
N PHE A 229 -4.26 10.39 4.67
CA PHE A 229 -5.04 9.27 4.18
C PHE A 229 -4.16 8.09 3.76
N PRO A 230 -4.65 6.83 3.96
CA PRO A 230 -3.88 5.64 3.63
C PRO A 230 -3.72 5.44 2.13
N ILE A 231 -2.60 4.84 1.76
CA ILE A 231 -2.28 4.40 0.41
C ILE A 231 -2.28 2.87 0.40
N TYR A 232 -3.06 2.30 -0.50
CA TYR A 232 -3.12 0.86 -0.73
C TYR A 232 -2.35 0.46 -1.99
N GLY A 233 -2.01 -0.82 -2.09
CA GLY A 233 -1.51 -1.40 -3.34
C GLY A 233 -2.59 -1.42 -4.43
N ALA A 234 -2.34 -2.14 -5.53
CA ALA A 234 -3.08 -1.99 -6.78
C ALA A 234 -4.48 -2.64 -6.81
N TYR A 235 -4.82 -3.50 -5.86
CA TYR A 235 -6.07 -4.26 -5.85
C TYR A 235 -6.94 -3.90 -4.65
N GLY A 236 -8.24 -3.71 -4.88
CA GLY A 236 -9.23 -3.39 -3.87
C GLY A 236 -10.56 -4.05 -4.14
N TYR A 237 -11.53 -3.89 -3.24
CA TYR A 237 -12.89 -4.34 -3.50
C TYR A 237 -13.47 -3.59 -4.70
N LYS A 238 -14.26 -4.26 -5.55
CA LYS A 238 -14.87 -3.64 -6.73
C LYS A 238 -15.75 -2.46 -6.34
N ASN A 239 -16.67 -2.69 -5.40
CA ASN A 239 -17.59 -1.67 -4.95
C ASN A 239 -17.08 -0.97 -3.68
N ALA A 240 -17.50 0.28 -3.47
CA ALA A 240 -17.08 1.08 -2.33
C ALA A 240 -17.56 0.54 -0.97
N ASP A 241 -18.60 -0.26 -0.95
CA ASP A 241 -19.17 -0.92 0.24
C ASP A 241 -18.45 -2.24 0.64
N GLY A 242 -17.37 -2.60 -0.06
CA GLY A 242 -16.62 -3.83 0.18
C GLY A 242 -17.15 -5.06 -0.58
N SER A 243 -18.22 -4.92 -1.37
CA SER A 243 -18.81 -6.01 -2.16
C SER A 243 -18.19 -6.13 -3.57
N GLY A 244 -18.58 -7.18 -4.30
CA GLY A 244 -18.26 -7.34 -5.73
C GLY A 244 -16.91 -7.98 -6.02
N GLY A 245 -16.23 -8.53 -5.01
CA GLY A 245 -14.93 -9.21 -5.16
C GLY A 245 -13.76 -8.26 -5.31
N ILE A 246 -12.58 -8.82 -5.59
CA ILE A 246 -11.32 -8.07 -5.73
C ILE A 246 -11.09 -7.74 -7.20
N VAL A 247 -10.72 -6.48 -7.46
CA VAL A 247 -10.39 -6.00 -8.81
C VAL A 247 -9.17 -5.08 -8.76
N ARG A 248 -8.48 -4.97 -9.89
CA ARG A 248 -7.44 -3.97 -10.07
C ARG A 248 -8.07 -2.58 -10.12
N MET A 249 -7.63 -1.68 -9.25
CA MET A 249 -8.04 -0.30 -9.25
C MET A 249 -7.38 0.44 -10.43
N LYS A 250 -8.17 1.23 -11.15
CA LYS A 250 -7.76 1.85 -12.40
C LYS A 250 -7.71 3.35 -12.28
N SER A 251 -6.67 3.94 -12.82
CA SER A 251 -6.60 5.39 -12.99
C SER A 251 -7.68 5.89 -13.97
N SER A 252 -8.28 7.03 -13.66
CA SER A 252 -9.17 7.75 -14.57
C SER A 252 -8.41 8.77 -15.45
N PHE A 253 -7.08 8.70 -15.43
CA PHE A 253 -6.27 9.51 -16.36
C PHE A 253 -5.93 8.70 -17.60
N SER A 254 -5.96 9.37 -18.74
CA SER A 254 -5.56 8.82 -20.04
C SER A 254 -4.69 9.82 -20.79
N LEU A 255 -3.87 9.31 -21.71
CA LEU A 255 -3.13 10.18 -22.63
C LEU A 255 -4.09 10.99 -23.49
N ARG A 256 -3.75 12.26 -23.71
CA ARG A 256 -4.44 13.15 -24.63
C ARG A 256 -4.12 12.74 -26.08
N SER A 257 -5.06 13.00 -26.97
CA SER A 257 -4.84 12.83 -28.41
C SER A 257 -4.37 14.15 -29.01
N ILE A 258 -3.08 14.49 -28.81
CA ILE A 258 -2.46 15.73 -29.29
C ILE A 258 -1.16 15.45 -30.04
N THR A 259 -0.82 16.30 -30.97
CA THR A 259 0.47 16.33 -31.69
C THR A 259 1.33 17.52 -31.31
N THR A 260 0.70 18.55 -30.73
CA THR A 260 1.35 19.79 -30.28
C THR A 260 0.95 20.06 -28.83
N ARG A 261 1.85 20.64 -28.07
CA ARG A 261 1.67 20.98 -26.65
C ARG A 261 1.47 22.49 -26.51
N ASN A 262 0.25 22.96 -26.69
CA ASN A 262 -0.11 24.38 -26.62
C ASN A 262 -1.38 24.67 -25.80
N THR A 263 -2.03 23.62 -25.25
CA THR A 263 -3.18 23.72 -24.37
C THR A 263 -3.07 22.72 -23.23
N LEU A 264 -3.65 23.02 -22.07
CA LEU A 264 -3.81 22.07 -20.95
C LEU A 264 -5.20 21.43 -21.02
N TYR A 265 -5.36 20.23 -20.46
CA TYR A 265 -6.67 19.57 -20.42
C TYR A 265 -7.69 20.32 -19.54
N THR A 266 -7.21 21.10 -18.57
CA THR A 266 -8.03 21.90 -17.65
C THR A 266 -8.53 23.22 -18.25
N SER A 267 -8.05 23.57 -19.45
CA SER A 267 -8.35 24.84 -20.10
C SER A 267 -8.21 24.73 -21.59
N THR A 268 -9.12 25.37 -22.32
CA THR A 268 -9.01 25.56 -23.77
C THR A 268 -8.09 26.73 -24.16
N ALA A 269 -7.63 27.51 -23.17
CA ALA A 269 -6.73 28.65 -23.42
C ALA A 269 -5.36 28.13 -23.87
N THR A 270 -4.78 28.83 -24.83
CA THR A 270 -3.40 28.62 -25.26
C THR A 270 -2.44 28.95 -24.13
N VAL A 271 -1.49 28.04 -23.87
CA VAL A 271 -0.41 28.23 -22.91
C VAL A 271 0.93 28.31 -23.62
N THR A 272 1.98 28.65 -22.89
CA THR A 272 3.36 28.61 -23.41
C THR A 272 3.62 27.26 -24.08
N PRO A 273 4.02 27.21 -25.35
CA PRO A 273 4.18 25.96 -26.08
C PRO A 273 5.27 25.07 -25.50
N GLY A 274 4.95 23.77 -25.40
CA GLY A 274 5.92 22.72 -25.17
C GLY A 274 6.52 22.18 -26.48
N PRO A 275 7.43 21.20 -26.39
CA PRO A 275 7.98 20.54 -27.59
C PRO A 275 6.87 19.76 -28.31
N ALA A 276 6.97 19.67 -29.63
CA ALA A 276 6.08 18.82 -30.41
C ALA A 276 6.20 17.34 -29.96
N VAL A 277 5.11 16.60 -30.10
CA VAL A 277 5.13 15.15 -29.86
C VAL A 277 6.06 14.51 -30.90
N SER A 278 7.02 13.74 -30.45
CA SER A 278 8.08 13.15 -31.27
C SER A 278 8.63 11.90 -30.58
N THR A 279 9.59 11.25 -31.20
CA THR A 279 10.32 10.12 -30.57
C THR A 279 11.17 10.57 -29.38
N THR A 280 11.63 11.82 -29.35
CA THR A 280 12.37 12.39 -28.21
C THR A 280 11.45 12.78 -27.08
N TYR A 281 10.26 13.31 -27.39
CA TYR A 281 9.25 13.74 -26.44
C TYR A 281 7.90 13.09 -26.77
N PRO A 282 7.79 11.75 -26.57
CA PRO A 282 6.54 11.03 -26.84
C PRO A 282 5.42 11.50 -25.91
N LEU A 283 4.18 11.18 -26.24
CA LEU A 283 3.06 11.36 -25.31
C LEU A 283 3.32 10.57 -24.02
N GLY A 284 3.04 11.21 -22.88
CA GLY A 284 3.35 10.68 -21.55
C GLY A 284 4.71 11.14 -21.00
N TYR A 285 5.53 11.83 -21.78
CA TYR A 285 6.80 12.39 -21.30
C TYR A 285 6.61 13.54 -20.31
N PHE A 286 5.53 14.31 -20.48
CA PHE A 286 5.13 15.39 -19.57
C PHE A 286 3.81 15.01 -18.88
N LYS A 287 3.66 15.36 -17.60
CA LYS A 287 2.41 15.10 -16.86
C LYS A 287 1.19 15.77 -17.51
N GLU A 288 1.37 16.87 -18.23
CA GLU A 288 0.33 17.59 -18.95
C GLU A 288 -0.11 16.91 -20.25
N ASP A 289 0.56 15.82 -20.63
CA ASP A 289 0.10 14.93 -21.71
C ASP A 289 -1.11 14.08 -21.30
N TYR A 290 -1.41 14.03 -20.00
CA TYR A 290 -2.55 13.29 -19.48
C TYR A 290 -3.77 14.20 -19.27
N GLN A 291 -4.93 13.59 -19.35
CA GLN A 291 -6.22 14.20 -19.05
C GLN A 291 -7.02 13.33 -18.10
N TYR A 292 -7.75 13.97 -17.21
CA TYR A 292 -8.71 13.28 -16.35
C TYR A 292 -10.01 13.01 -17.12
N VAL A 293 -10.46 11.76 -17.10
CA VAL A 293 -11.74 11.31 -17.67
C VAL A 293 -12.63 10.89 -16.50
N PRO A 294 -13.67 11.68 -16.16
CA PRO A 294 -14.52 11.39 -15.01
C PRO A 294 -15.11 9.99 -15.07
N THR A 295 -15.09 9.31 -13.93
CA THR A 295 -15.69 7.98 -13.77
C THR A 295 -17.21 8.06 -13.72
N THR A 296 -17.88 6.95 -14.03
CA THR A 296 -19.31 6.78 -13.89
C THR A 296 -19.62 5.73 -12.82
N THR A 297 -20.86 5.69 -12.36
CA THR A 297 -21.33 4.63 -11.45
C THR A 297 -21.24 3.22 -12.04
N LEU A 298 -21.08 3.10 -13.35
CA LEU A 298 -20.91 1.82 -14.05
C LEU A 298 -19.46 1.32 -14.04
N THR A 299 -18.51 2.14 -13.58
CA THR A 299 -17.09 1.84 -13.53
C THR A 299 -16.51 2.07 -12.12
N PRO A 300 -17.01 1.33 -11.10
CA PRO A 300 -16.65 1.58 -9.70
C PRO A 300 -15.19 1.25 -9.35
N ASP A 301 -14.49 0.57 -10.24
CA ASP A 301 -13.06 0.23 -10.15
C ASP A 301 -12.13 1.34 -10.66
N TYR A 302 -12.69 2.44 -11.21
CA TYR A 302 -11.92 3.63 -11.57
C TYR A 302 -11.86 4.64 -10.42
N LEU A 303 -10.70 5.25 -10.26
CA LEU A 303 -10.41 6.20 -9.19
C LEU A 303 -10.78 7.64 -9.59
N ASP A 304 -10.93 8.50 -8.61
CA ASP A 304 -11.23 9.91 -8.82
C ASP A 304 -10.01 10.74 -9.29
N ILE A 305 -10.18 12.07 -9.33
CA ILE A 305 -9.12 12.99 -9.77
C ILE A 305 -7.88 13.00 -8.88
N HIS A 306 -7.99 12.51 -7.64
CA HIS A 306 -6.88 12.42 -6.69
C HIS A 306 -6.17 11.06 -6.74
N ASN A 307 -6.61 10.15 -7.60
CA ASN A 307 -6.20 8.74 -7.69
C ASN A 307 -6.61 7.92 -6.45
N GLY A 308 -7.79 8.20 -5.93
CA GLY A 308 -8.36 7.53 -4.77
C GLY A 308 -9.87 7.41 -4.85
N ARG A 309 -10.45 6.93 -3.76
CA ARG A 309 -11.92 6.91 -3.54
C ARG A 309 -12.25 6.70 -2.07
N PHE A 310 -13.45 7.07 -1.65
CA PHE A 310 -13.98 6.63 -0.37
C PHE A 310 -14.47 5.19 -0.51
N CYS A 311 -13.98 4.26 0.32
CA CYS A 311 -14.41 2.85 0.31
C CYS A 311 -14.09 2.13 1.62
N VAL A 312 -14.78 1.00 1.81
CA VAL A 312 -14.46 0.00 2.83
C VAL A 312 -13.15 -0.70 2.45
N THR A 313 -12.33 -0.99 3.43
CA THR A 313 -11.11 -1.78 3.32
C THR A 313 -11.00 -2.75 4.51
N PRO A 314 -10.09 -3.73 4.48
CA PRO A 314 -9.90 -4.64 5.63
C PRO A 314 -9.60 -3.90 6.93
N GLU A 315 -8.80 -2.82 6.88
CA GLU A 315 -8.39 -2.05 8.06
C GLU A 315 -9.42 -0.96 8.45
N TYR A 316 -10.28 -0.57 7.52
CA TYR A 316 -11.32 0.46 7.74
C TYR A 316 -12.70 -0.08 7.34
N PRO A 317 -13.32 -0.93 8.17
CA PRO A 317 -14.60 -1.59 7.85
C PRO A 317 -15.80 -0.63 7.79
N LEU A 318 -15.67 0.58 8.33
CA LEU A 318 -16.66 1.64 8.20
C LEU A 318 -16.41 2.57 7.01
N GLY A 319 -15.36 2.30 6.25
CA GLY A 319 -14.92 3.11 5.11
C GLY A 319 -14.01 4.27 5.51
N THR A 320 -13.13 4.61 4.61
CA THR A 320 -12.28 5.79 4.64
C THR A 320 -11.99 6.22 3.20
N TYR A 321 -11.53 7.44 3.02
CA TYR A 321 -10.90 7.76 1.75
C TYR A 321 -9.52 7.09 1.69
N CYS A 322 -9.19 6.51 0.55
CA CYS A 322 -7.88 5.89 0.33
C CYS A 322 -7.39 6.07 -1.11
N TYR A 323 -6.08 6.25 -1.22
CA TYR A 323 -5.36 6.23 -2.48
C TYR A 323 -5.00 4.80 -2.84
N PHE A 324 -4.80 4.53 -4.13
CA PHE A 324 -4.34 3.24 -4.62
C PHE A 324 -3.14 3.43 -5.55
N ALA A 325 -2.12 2.60 -5.38
CA ALA A 325 -1.05 2.52 -6.36
C ALA A 325 -1.60 1.92 -7.65
N THR A 326 -1.62 2.71 -8.73
CA THR A 326 -2.21 2.28 -10.00
C THR A 326 -1.19 1.60 -10.90
N VAL A 327 -1.60 0.48 -11.49
CA VAL A 327 -0.84 -0.28 -12.48
C VAL A 327 -1.73 -0.62 -13.67
N ASP A 328 -1.12 -0.90 -14.84
CA ASP A 328 -1.82 -1.40 -16.03
C ASP A 328 -2.12 -2.91 -15.93
N ALA A 329 -2.62 -3.51 -16.98
CA ALA A 329 -2.95 -4.95 -17.02
C ALA A 329 -1.69 -5.85 -16.94
N ASN A 330 -0.52 -5.33 -17.25
CA ASN A 330 0.77 -6.01 -17.17
C ASN A 330 1.53 -5.66 -15.87
N HIS A 331 0.86 -4.98 -14.93
CA HIS A 331 1.42 -4.51 -13.67
C HIS A 331 2.51 -3.43 -13.80
N ASN A 332 2.66 -2.79 -14.97
CA ASN A 332 3.46 -1.58 -15.07
C ASN A 332 2.76 -0.41 -14.39
N SER A 333 3.53 0.47 -13.80
CA SER A 333 2.99 1.64 -13.11
C SER A 333 2.22 2.55 -14.07
N ALA A 334 1.00 2.95 -13.69
CA ALA A 334 0.09 3.75 -14.50
C ALA A 334 -0.14 5.13 -13.87
N TYR A 335 0.01 6.20 -14.68
CA TYR A 335 -0.18 7.58 -14.22
C TYR A 335 -1.56 7.79 -13.54
N PRO A 336 -1.65 8.50 -12.42
CA PRO A 336 -0.64 9.26 -11.69
C PRO A 336 0.10 8.45 -10.61
N TYR A 337 0.23 7.17 -10.76
CA TYR A 337 1.03 6.20 -10.04
C TYR A 337 0.55 5.89 -8.63
N VAL A 338 0.47 6.88 -7.73
CA VAL A 338 0.06 6.68 -6.32
C VAL A 338 -0.89 7.80 -5.86
N VAL A 339 -0.37 9.01 -5.66
CA VAL A 339 -1.13 10.17 -5.18
C VAL A 339 -1.04 11.31 -6.17
N GLY A 340 -2.11 11.95 -6.42
CA GLY A 340 -2.11 13.16 -7.23
C GLY A 340 -2.99 13.09 -8.47
N PRO A 341 -3.03 14.18 -9.23
CA PRO A 341 -2.21 15.41 -9.15
C PRO A 341 -2.53 16.35 -7.97
N THR A 342 -3.53 16.04 -7.18
CA THR A 342 -3.94 16.80 -6.00
C THR A 342 -4.18 15.87 -4.82
N PHE A 343 -4.08 16.38 -3.59
CA PHE A 343 -4.53 15.67 -2.40
C PHE A 343 -6.05 15.77 -2.26
N TYR A 344 -6.65 14.70 -1.75
CA TYR A 344 -8.06 14.69 -1.34
C TYR A 344 -8.26 15.48 -0.04
N GLY A 345 -7.34 15.31 0.89
CA GLY A 345 -7.42 15.90 2.22
C GLY A 345 -6.60 17.19 2.36
N VAL A 346 -6.71 17.77 3.55
CA VAL A 346 -5.87 18.89 3.97
C VAL A 346 -4.46 18.38 4.24
N LYS A 347 -3.45 18.91 3.52
CA LYS A 347 -2.05 18.56 3.73
C LYS A 347 -1.62 18.91 5.16
N ASN A 348 -1.39 17.90 5.97
CA ASN A 348 -1.13 18.03 7.41
C ASN A 348 0.02 17.15 7.93
N VAL A 349 0.64 16.35 7.06
CA VAL A 349 1.84 15.57 7.39
C VAL A 349 3.08 16.43 7.16
N SER A 350 4.03 16.31 8.08
CA SER A 350 5.31 17.01 8.00
C SER A 350 6.45 16.17 8.56
N LYS A 351 7.67 16.49 8.16
CA LYS A 351 8.88 16.02 8.87
C LYS A 351 9.18 16.99 9.99
N VAL A 352 9.44 16.46 11.18
CA VAL A 352 9.84 17.24 12.35
C VAL A 352 11.22 16.81 12.83
N THR A 353 11.94 17.70 13.50
CA THR A 353 13.28 17.41 14.05
C THR A 353 13.22 16.80 15.45
N SER A 354 12.11 17.00 16.16
CA SER A 354 11.88 16.45 17.51
C SER A 354 10.40 16.35 17.82
N ILE A 355 10.05 15.51 18.78
CA ILE A 355 8.69 15.37 19.31
C ILE A 355 8.58 16.27 20.53
N THR A 356 7.68 17.26 20.47
CA THR A 356 7.53 18.31 21.50
C THR A 356 6.31 18.10 22.42
N GLU A 357 5.52 17.07 22.19
CA GLU A 357 4.34 16.75 23.02
C GLU A 357 4.48 15.39 23.71
N THR A 358 3.66 15.16 24.73
CA THR A 358 3.62 13.87 25.43
C THR A 358 3.09 12.78 24.49
N THR A 359 3.83 11.68 24.40
CA THR A 359 3.48 10.56 23.51
C THR A 359 3.57 9.22 24.22
N THR A 360 2.77 8.27 23.76
CA THR A 360 2.88 6.87 24.09
C THR A 360 3.67 6.15 22.99
N THR A 361 4.63 5.31 23.37
CA THR A 361 5.33 4.45 22.41
C THR A 361 4.43 3.26 22.04
N TYR A 362 4.23 3.04 20.74
CA TYR A 362 3.55 1.84 20.27
C TYR A 362 4.47 0.64 20.41
N THR A 363 4.13 -0.23 21.34
CA THR A 363 4.85 -1.48 21.62
C THR A 363 4.12 -2.71 21.09
N GLY A 364 2.96 -2.52 20.44
CA GLY A 364 2.16 -3.61 19.87
C GLY A 364 3.05 -4.57 19.09
N SER A 365 2.70 -5.83 19.09
CA SER A 365 3.51 -6.91 18.51
C SER A 365 4.09 -6.52 17.18
N ALA A 366 5.41 -6.60 17.05
CA ALA A 366 6.01 -6.64 15.73
C ALA A 366 5.34 -7.77 14.97
N THR A 367 4.89 -7.52 13.78
CA THR A 367 4.37 -8.54 12.84
C THR A 367 5.45 -9.57 12.43
N THR A 368 6.52 -9.69 13.20
CA THR A 368 7.60 -10.67 13.01
C THR A 368 7.70 -11.69 14.13
N SER A 369 6.89 -11.61 15.19
CA SER A 369 6.73 -12.75 16.08
C SER A 369 5.49 -13.53 15.63
N LEU A 370 5.68 -14.79 15.34
CA LEU A 370 4.70 -15.85 15.29
C LEU A 370 3.68 -15.70 16.46
N GLN A 371 2.69 -14.80 16.33
CA GLN A 371 1.53 -14.89 17.18
C GLN A 371 0.78 -16.14 16.72
N THR A 372 1.01 -17.23 17.41
CA THR A 372 0.11 -18.37 17.34
C THR A 372 -1.26 -17.89 17.81
N ILE A 373 -2.20 -17.89 16.90
CA ILE A 373 -3.60 -17.64 17.23
C ILE A 373 -3.99 -18.72 18.23
N ASN A 374 -4.60 -18.34 19.34
CA ASN A 374 -5.24 -19.34 20.20
C ASN A 374 -6.45 -19.90 19.44
N LEU A 375 -6.19 -20.88 18.59
CA LEU A 375 -7.16 -21.48 17.67
C LEU A 375 -8.40 -22.01 18.38
N ASP A 376 -8.30 -22.38 19.67
CA ASP A 376 -9.43 -22.86 20.48
C ASP A 376 -10.43 -21.76 20.80
N ALA A 377 -9.95 -20.54 21.05
CA ALA A 377 -10.79 -19.43 21.46
C ALA A 377 -11.21 -18.52 20.28
N ALA A 378 -10.43 -18.54 19.21
CA ALA A 378 -10.57 -17.58 18.10
C ALA A 378 -11.40 -18.10 16.92
N ILE A 379 -11.56 -19.43 16.76
CA ILE A 379 -12.16 -20.02 15.55
C ILE A 379 -13.49 -20.69 15.88
N ASN A 380 -14.51 -20.40 15.09
CA ASN A 380 -15.79 -21.11 15.05
C ASN A 380 -15.94 -21.87 13.73
N ILE A 381 -16.51 -23.07 13.78
CA ILE A 381 -16.74 -23.91 12.61
C ILE A 381 -18.21 -24.30 12.58
N TYR A 382 -18.90 -23.90 11.51
CA TYR A 382 -20.34 -24.15 11.38
C TYR A 382 -20.78 -24.13 9.90
N PRO A 383 -21.94 -24.69 9.54
CA PRO A 383 -22.71 -25.61 10.37
C PRO A 383 -21.95 -26.93 10.58
N ASN A 384 -22.22 -27.60 11.69
CA ASN A 384 -21.73 -28.94 11.96
C ASN A 384 -22.83 -29.73 12.68
N PRO A 385 -23.52 -30.68 12.01
CA PRO A 385 -23.25 -31.21 10.66
C PRO A 385 -23.44 -30.22 9.51
N SER A 386 -22.71 -30.43 8.43
CA SER A 386 -22.76 -29.66 7.20
C SER A 386 -23.36 -30.48 6.06
N ALA A 387 -24.24 -29.87 5.24
CA ALA A 387 -24.73 -30.46 4.00
C ALA A 387 -23.91 -29.98 2.79
N ASP A 388 -23.80 -28.67 2.59
CA ASP A 388 -23.22 -28.12 1.36
C ASP A 388 -21.91 -27.37 1.61
N LEU A 389 -21.74 -26.79 2.80
CA LEU A 389 -20.68 -25.82 3.09
C LEU A 389 -20.28 -25.86 4.57
N ILE A 390 -18.98 -25.93 4.84
CA ILE A 390 -18.41 -25.68 6.17
C ILE A 390 -17.82 -24.28 6.17
N MET A 391 -18.27 -23.43 7.08
CA MET A 391 -17.73 -22.11 7.31
C MET A 391 -16.79 -22.13 8.51
N ILE A 392 -15.63 -21.51 8.36
CA ILE A 392 -14.62 -21.29 9.37
C ILE A 392 -14.59 -19.80 9.63
N GLN A 393 -14.97 -19.39 10.81
CA GLN A 393 -15.02 -17.99 11.19
C GLN A 393 -13.98 -17.69 12.27
N SER A 394 -13.11 -16.74 11.99
CA SER A 394 -12.27 -16.12 13.00
C SER A 394 -13.03 -15.00 13.71
N LYS A 395 -12.87 -14.88 15.03
CA LYS A 395 -13.43 -13.77 15.81
C LYS A 395 -12.77 -12.43 15.49
N GLU A 396 -11.53 -12.47 15.03
CA GLU A 396 -10.73 -11.30 14.66
C GLU A 396 -10.16 -11.48 13.24
N LEU A 397 -9.78 -10.38 12.63
CA LEU A 397 -9.06 -10.41 11.35
C LEU A 397 -7.75 -11.19 11.52
N LEU A 398 -7.50 -12.12 10.61
CA LEU A 398 -6.24 -12.87 10.64
C LEU A 398 -5.06 -11.93 10.41
N SER A 399 -4.06 -12.03 11.27
CA SER A 399 -2.81 -11.28 11.17
C SER A 399 -1.85 -11.82 10.10
N HIS A 400 -2.07 -13.05 9.64
CA HIS A 400 -1.30 -13.75 8.60
C HIS A 400 -2.13 -14.91 8.03
N ASP A 401 -1.66 -15.50 6.93
CA ASP A 401 -2.33 -16.63 6.29
C ASP A 401 -2.26 -17.89 7.15
N LEU A 402 -3.40 -18.58 7.26
CA LEU A 402 -3.48 -19.94 7.84
C LEU A 402 -3.70 -20.94 6.72
N LYS A 403 -3.15 -22.14 6.85
CA LYS A 403 -3.50 -23.27 5.98
C LYS A 403 -4.60 -24.08 6.62
N VAL A 404 -5.58 -24.48 5.83
CA VAL A 404 -6.70 -25.31 6.28
C VAL A 404 -6.76 -26.57 5.42
N GLU A 405 -6.76 -27.72 6.10
CA GLU A 405 -6.83 -29.03 5.45
C GLU A 405 -8.05 -29.77 5.98
N LEU A 406 -8.82 -30.38 5.09
CA LEU A 406 -9.90 -31.29 5.43
C LEU A 406 -9.44 -32.72 5.13
N SER A 407 -9.49 -33.61 6.13
CA SER A 407 -9.10 -35.01 5.97
C SER A 407 -10.22 -35.96 6.41
N ASN A 408 -10.27 -37.12 5.78
CA ASN A 408 -11.16 -38.21 6.16
C ASN A 408 -10.60 -38.97 7.40
N LEU A 409 -11.34 -40.00 7.90
CA LEU A 409 -10.96 -40.79 9.07
C LEU A 409 -9.64 -41.55 8.88
N THR A 410 -9.21 -41.83 7.65
CA THR A 410 -7.94 -42.51 7.37
C THR A 410 -6.75 -41.55 7.31
N GLY A 411 -6.99 -40.24 7.53
CA GLY A 411 -5.98 -39.20 7.44
C GLY A 411 -5.67 -38.73 6.01
N GLN A 412 -6.38 -39.21 5.00
CA GLN A 412 -6.22 -38.73 3.63
C GLN A 412 -6.82 -37.32 3.52
N ILE A 413 -6.02 -36.36 3.04
CA ILE A 413 -6.47 -34.99 2.80
C ILE A 413 -7.37 -34.99 1.55
N VAL A 414 -8.61 -34.55 1.72
CA VAL A 414 -9.63 -34.48 0.65
C VAL A 414 -9.79 -33.06 0.10
N ALA A 415 -9.44 -32.04 0.90
CA ALA A 415 -9.44 -30.64 0.44
C ALA A 415 -8.39 -29.82 1.20
N LYS A 416 -7.86 -28.79 0.54
CA LYS A 416 -6.97 -27.78 1.13
C LYS A 416 -7.41 -26.40 0.71
N LYS A 417 -7.24 -25.43 1.62
CA LYS A 417 -7.52 -24.03 1.33
C LYS A 417 -6.64 -23.13 2.21
N ASP A 418 -6.31 -21.95 1.71
CA ASP A 418 -5.69 -20.91 2.53
C ASP A 418 -6.77 -20.02 3.12
N PHE A 419 -6.65 -19.70 4.40
CA PHE A 419 -7.47 -18.73 5.10
C PHE A 419 -6.62 -17.47 5.22
N TYR A 420 -6.87 -16.53 4.33
CA TYR A 420 -5.97 -15.41 4.08
C TYR A 420 -5.96 -14.37 5.20
N GLN A 421 -4.81 -13.74 5.37
CA GLN A 421 -4.63 -12.54 6.20
C GLN A 421 -5.71 -11.49 5.88
N GLY A 422 -6.20 -10.81 6.91
CA GLY A 422 -7.22 -9.79 6.78
C GLY A 422 -8.64 -10.33 6.54
N SER A 423 -8.83 -11.67 6.55
CA SER A 423 -10.14 -12.30 6.46
C SER A 423 -10.64 -12.74 7.82
N THR A 424 -11.97 -12.78 8.00
CA THR A 424 -12.63 -13.37 9.16
C THR A 424 -13.38 -14.65 8.81
N ILE A 425 -13.50 -14.98 7.52
CA ILE A 425 -14.29 -16.14 7.05
C ILE A 425 -13.50 -16.87 5.95
N CYS A 426 -13.46 -18.19 6.09
CA CYS A 426 -13.06 -19.14 5.07
C CYS A 426 -14.12 -20.24 4.98
N TYR A 427 -14.32 -20.84 3.83
CA TYR A 427 -15.30 -21.90 3.66
C TYR A 427 -14.79 -23.05 2.78
N PHE A 428 -15.29 -24.26 3.06
CA PHE A 428 -15.12 -25.44 2.22
C PHE A 428 -16.48 -25.87 1.66
N GLU A 429 -16.56 -26.08 0.37
CA GLU A 429 -17.69 -26.79 -0.23
C GLU A 429 -17.58 -28.27 0.12
N THR A 430 -18.68 -28.84 0.60
CA THR A 430 -18.77 -30.24 0.99
C THR A 430 -19.58 -31.08 0.02
N THR A 431 -20.19 -30.43 -0.96
CA THR A 431 -20.87 -31.09 -2.08
C THR A 431 -19.89 -32.03 -2.80
N GLY A 432 -20.28 -33.30 -2.95
CA GLY A 432 -19.44 -34.33 -3.57
C GLY A 432 -18.52 -35.08 -2.61
N LEU A 433 -18.49 -34.73 -1.32
CA LEU A 433 -17.88 -35.54 -0.29
C LEU A 433 -18.90 -36.56 0.24
N TYR A 434 -18.42 -37.74 0.64
CA TYR A 434 -19.26 -38.76 1.22
C TYR A 434 -19.73 -38.37 2.63
N ASN A 435 -20.94 -38.77 3.00
CA ASN A 435 -21.44 -38.59 4.36
C ASN A 435 -20.52 -39.27 5.36
N GLY A 436 -20.17 -38.56 6.45
CA GLY A 436 -19.28 -39.12 7.45
C GLY A 436 -18.57 -38.08 8.32
N THR A 437 -17.64 -38.61 9.13
CA THR A 437 -16.79 -37.75 9.97
C THR A 437 -15.50 -37.42 9.27
N TYR A 438 -15.15 -36.13 9.33
CA TYR A 438 -13.91 -35.55 8.81
C TYR A 438 -13.19 -34.77 9.91
N PHE A 439 -11.91 -34.50 9.69
CA PHE A 439 -11.11 -33.60 10.52
C PHE A 439 -10.70 -32.39 9.71
N LEU A 440 -11.15 -31.22 10.16
CA LEU A 440 -10.70 -29.93 9.63
C LEU A 440 -9.53 -29.47 10.47
N THR A 441 -8.35 -29.41 9.87
CA THR A 441 -7.10 -29.04 10.55
C THR A 441 -6.68 -27.64 10.09
N ILE A 442 -6.56 -26.73 11.03
CA ILE A 442 -5.99 -25.40 10.82
C ILE A 442 -4.52 -25.44 11.22
N ILE A 443 -3.67 -24.91 10.35
CA ILE A 443 -2.22 -24.92 10.51
C ILE A 443 -1.75 -23.46 10.57
N ASP A 444 -1.22 -23.10 11.72
CA ASP A 444 -0.66 -21.79 12.02
C ASP A 444 0.83 -21.96 12.30
N ASN A 445 1.71 -21.52 11.36
CA ASN A 445 3.15 -21.56 11.56
C ASN A 445 3.70 -22.90 12.07
N GLY A 446 3.13 -24.00 11.58
CA GLY A 446 3.49 -25.37 11.97
C GLY A 446 2.72 -25.92 13.17
N ILE A 447 2.00 -25.11 13.93
CA ILE A 447 1.07 -25.54 14.96
C ILE A 447 -0.21 -26.01 14.28
N LYS A 448 -0.67 -27.20 14.62
CA LYS A 448 -1.87 -27.83 14.05
C LYS A 448 -2.96 -27.93 15.10
N LYS A 449 -4.18 -27.50 14.72
CA LYS A 449 -5.38 -27.73 15.50
C LYS A 449 -6.44 -28.40 14.63
N SER A 450 -6.97 -29.54 15.09
CA SER A 450 -7.98 -30.27 14.35
C SER A 450 -9.33 -30.20 15.05
N PHE A 451 -10.36 -30.02 14.25
CA PHE A 451 -11.77 -29.98 14.66
C PHE A 451 -12.52 -31.12 13.98
N LYS A 452 -13.33 -31.85 14.75
CA LYS A 452 -14.23 -32.84 14.18
C LYS A 452 -15.38 -32.16 13.48
N VAL A 453 -15.61 -32.48 12.22
CA VAL A 453 -16.77 -32.04 11.42
C VAL A 453 -17.52 -33.22 10.85
N ILE A 454 -18.82 -33.08 10.73
CA ILE A 454 -19.71 -34.13 10.21
C ILE A 454 -20.29 -33.61 8.89
N ILE A 455 -20.14 -34.39 7.82
CA ILE A 455 -20.76 -34.10 6.53
C ILE A 455 -21.98 -35.02 6.38
N ASN A 456 -23.12 -34.42 6.06
CA ASN A 456 -24.39 -35.08 5.88
C ASN A 456 -25.15 -34.38 4.74
N ASN A 457 -24.76 -34.71 3.49
CA ASN A 457 -25.32 -34.19 2.25
C ASN A 457 -26.69 -34.79 1.95
#